data_c609eba939f80d815275227aee496421
#
_entry.id   c609eba939f80d815275227aee496421
#
_cell.length_a   1.000
_cell.length_b   1.000
_cell.length_c   1.000
_cell.angle_alpha   90.00
_cell.angle_beta   90.00
_cell.angle_gamma   90.00
#
_symmetry.space_group_name_H-M   'P 1'
#
loop_
_entity.id
_entity.type
_entity.pdbx_description
1 polymer ?
#
loop_
_entity_poly.entity_id
_entity_poly.type
_entity_poly.pdbx_seq_one_letter_code
_entity_poly.pdbx_strand_id
1 'polypeptide(L)'
;MSLLGKYAGTHTADSAEMIAARERVFGEGLFEPLSGAIGAAVSDPRLEGVKGAVVDLGAGPGLYLERALEAAPERIGIAIDNSKFAARRAARCHPRAGAVVADIWDEIPLRSGSAAVILNAFAPRNGEETQRVLAPGGHLVVVTPGPEHLKELIEPLSMISVDVDKEERLHEALGPLANSLETSTLEWNLKLRRTEVADLVLMGPSAGRLDASEFESALERLSYPLSVTASVIVSTAVKTSTSESNHS
;
A
#
# COMPACT_ATOMS: atom_id res chain seq x y z
N MET A 1 -18.52 -6.07 -2.62
CA MET A 1 -19.31 -5.49 -3.74
C MET A 1 -18.36 -5.22 -4.90
N SER A 2 -18.76 -5.39 -6.17
CA SER A 2 -17.90 -5.10 -7.34
C SER A 2 -18.48 -3.91 -8.10
N LEU A 3 -17.65 -2.89 -8.33
CA LEU A 3 -18.00 -1.61 -8.98
C LEU A 3 -16.99 -1.27 -10.08
N LEU A 4 -16.47 -2.28 -10.80
CA LEU A 4 -15.53 -2.06 -11.89
C LEU A 4 -16.25 -1.30 -13.03
N GLY A 5 -15.74 -0.12 -13.37
CA GLY A 5 -16.25 0.74 -14.43
C GLY A 5 -15.88 0.28 -15.84
N LYS A 6 -16.12 1.16 -16.86
CA LYS A 6 -15.87 0.87 -18.29
C LYS A 6 -14.40 0.60 -18.64
N TYR A 7 -13.48 0.99 -17.79
CA TYR A 7 -12.02 0.83 -17.95
C TYR A 7 -11.46 -0.39 -17.22
N ALA A 8 -12.32 -1.25 -16.67
CA ALA A 8 -11.92 -2.50 -16.05
C ALA A 8 -11.18 -3.40 -17.05
N GLY A 9 -9.85 -3.47 -16.91
CA GLY A 9 -8.97 -4.27 -17.79
C GLY A 9 -7.78 -3.52 -18.36
N THR A 10 -7.65 -2.20 -18.15
CA THR A 10 -6.47 -1.43 -18.55
C THR A 10 -5.31 -1.57 -17.56
N HIS A 11 -5.60 -1.90 -16.30
CA HIS A 11 -4.59 -2.15 -15.25
C HIS A 11 -4.61 -3.61 -14.82
N THR A 12 -3.42 -4.21 -14.77
CA THR A 12 -3.26 -5.62 -14.39
C THR A 12 -3.58 -5.79 -12.90
N ALA A 13 -4.64 -6.56 -12.60
CA ALA A 13 -5.00 -6.90 -11.22
C ALA A 13 -4.12 -8.06 -10.69
N ASP A 14 -3.83 -8.04 -9.38
CA ASP A 14 -3.10 -9.12 -8.73
C ASP A 14 -3.80 -10.47 -8.91
N SER A 15 -3.01 -11.50 -9.24
CA SER A 15 -3.47 -12.87 -9.33
C SER A 15 -3.69 -13.50 -7.95
N ALA A 16 -4.37 -14.64 -7.93
CA ALA A 16 -4.54 -15.39 -6.68
C ALA A 16 -3.21 -15.86 -6.08
N GLU A 17 -2.23 -16.16 -6.93
CA GLU A 17 -0.89 -16.59 -6.53
C GLU A 17 -0.08 -15.42 -5.92
N MET A 18 -0.11 -14.25 -6.53
CA MET A 18 0.50 -13.03 -5.97
C MET A 18 -0.06 -12.71 -4.58
N ILE A 19 -1.39 -12.80 -4.43
CA ILE A 19 -2.04 -12.58 -3.13
C ILE A 19 -1.60 -13.61 -2.09
N ALA A 20 -1.52 -14.90 -2.47
CA ALA A 20 -1.06 -15.95 -1.56
C ALA A 20 0.41 -15.79 -1.16
N ALA A 21 1.28 -15.38 -2.09
CA ALA A 21 2.68 -15.08 -1.79
C ALA A 21 2.79 -13.91 -0.79
N ARG A 22 2.00 -12.85 -0.98
CA ARG A 22 1.96 -11.70 -0.06
C ARG A 22 1.50 -12.11 1.35
N GLU A 23 0.47 -12.96 1.45
CA GLU A 23 0.03 -13.49 2.75
C GLU A 23 1.13 -14.29 3.46
N ARG A 24 1.92 -15.10 2.74
CA ARG A 24 3.04 -15.85 3.33
C ARG A 24 4.16 -14.92 3.81
N VAL A 25 4.56 -13.93 2.99
CA VAL A 25 5.58 -12.92 3.36
C VAL A 25 5.21 -12.20 4.65
N PHE A 26 3.94 -11.78 4.77
CA PHE A 26 3.46 -11.12 5.98
C PHE A 26 3.31 -12.07 7.17
N GLY A 27 2.87 -13.31 6.92
CA GLY A 27 2.76 -14.35 7.95
C GLY A 27 4.10 -14.70 8.59
N GLU A 28 5.22 -14.58 7.87
CA GLU A 28 6.59 -14.72 8.39
C GLU A 28 7.09 -13.44 9.10
N GLY A 29 6.29 -12.38 9.19
CA GLY A 29 6.64 -11.12 9.87
C GLY A 29 7.70 -10.27 9.15
N LEU A 30 7.99 -10.53 7.88
CA LEU A 30 9.08 -9.87 7.15
C LEU A 30 8.88 -8.35 7.00
N PHE A 31 7.62 -7.88 7.05
CA PHE A 31 7.23 -6.48 6.94
C PHE A 31 6.66 -5.89 8.26
N GLU A 32 6.93 -6.52 9.40
CA GLU A 32 6.46 -6.04 10.71
C GLU A 32 6.92 -4.61 11.04
N PRO A 33 8.17 -4.18 10.72
CA PRO A 33 8.57 -2.79 10.93
C PRO A 33 7.70 -1.78 10.18
N LEU A 34 7.29 -2.09 8.94
CA LEU A 34 6.38 -1.24 8.17
C LEU A 34 4.96 -1.28 8.74
N SER A 35 4.47 -2.45 9.14
CA SER A 35 3.16 -2.60 9.80
C SER A 35 3.09 -1.75 11.07
N GLY A 36 4.16 -1.72 11.86
CA GLY A 36 4.30 -0.87 13.04
C GLY A 36 4.27 0.63 12.71
N ALA A 37 4.98 1.06 11.65
CA ALA A 37 4.97 2.45 11.21
C ALA A 37 3.58 2.90 10.74
N ILE A 38 2.85 2.06 10.00
CA ILE A 38 1.46 2.33 9.61
C ILE A 38 0.55 2.42 10.84
N GLY A 39 0.68 1.51 11.80
CA GLY A 39 -0.05 1.55 13.07
C GLY A 39 0.18 2.86 13.82
N ALA A 40 1.42 3.32 13.91
CA ALA A 40 1.77 4.59 14.54
C ALA A 40 1.13 5.78 13.81
N ALA A 41 1.17 5.80 12.48
CA ALA A 41 0.56 6.87 11.68
C ALA A 41 -0.97 6.95 11.83
N VAL A 42 -1.64 5.79 12.00
CA VAL A 42 -3.11 5.74 12.21
C VAL A 42 -3.50 6.12 13.64
N SER A 43 -2.60 5.94 14.61
CA SER A 43 -2.78 6.31 16.01
C SER A 43 -2.28 7.71 16.34
N ASP A 44 -1.94 8.53 15.33
CA ASP A 44 -1.44 9.89 15.54
C ASP A 44 -2.44 10.72 16.36
N PRO A 45 -2.02 11.38 17.45
CA PRO A 45 -2.90 12.24 18.25
C PRO A 45 -3.60 13.36 17.45
N ARG A 46 -3.02 13.79 16.34
CA ARG A 46 -3.64 14.78 15.43
C ARG A 46 -4.95 14.28 14.81
N LEU A 47 -5.20 12.97 14.83
CA LEU A 47 -6.46 12.35 14.38
C LEU A 47 -7.57 12.35 15.45
N GLU A 48 -7.28 12.85 16.66
CA GLU A 48 -8.30 12.94 17.71
C GLU A 48 -9.44 13.87 17.25
N GLY A 49 -10.67 13.40 17.36
CA GLY A 49 -11.87 14.11 16.89
C GLY A 49 -12.12 14.07 15.37
N VAL A 50 -11.19 13.64 14.55
CA VAL A 50 -11.40 13.45 13.11
C VAL A 50 -12.27 12.23 12.87
N LYS A 51 -13.48 12.45 12.33
CA LYS A 51 -14.44 11.37 12.05
C LYS A 51 -14.16 10.73 10.68
N GLY A 52 -14.41 9.43 10.56
CA GLY A 52 -14.32 8.71 9.30
C GLY A 52 -13.68 7.34 9.44
N ALA A 53 -13.69 6.61 8.33
CA ALA A 53 -13.10 5.28 8.22
C ALA A 53 -11.57 5.33 8.02
N VAL A 54 -10.91 4.20 8.22
CA VAL A 54 -9.61 3.91 7.61
C VAL A 54 -9.89 3.30 6.23
N VAL A 55 -9.40 3.92 5.17
CA VAL A 55 -9.57 3.45 3.79
C VAL A 55 -8.20 3.02 3.26
N ASP A 56 -8.11 1.81 2.71
CA ASP A 56 -6.89 1.29 2.10
C ASP A 56 -7.07 1.18 0.58
N LEU A 57 -6.34 2.01 -0.18
CA LEU A 57 -6.41 2.11 -1.64
C LEU A 57 -5.33 1.22 -2.26
N GLY A 58 -5.75 0.19 -3.01
CA GLY A 58 -4.88 -0.88 -3.48
C GLY A 58 -4.52 -1.83 -2.34
N ALA A 59 -5.54 -2.19 -1.55
CA ALA A 59 -5.37 -2.87 -0.26
C ALA A 59 -4.74 -4.28 -0.36
N GLY A 60 -4.70 -4.89 -1.55
CA GLY A 60 -4.31 -6.28 -1.66
C GLY A 60 -5.15 -7.17 -0.74
N PRO A 61 -4.54 -8.10 0.02
CA PRO A 61 -5.28 -8.94 0.95
C PRO A 61 -5.72 -8.23 2.24
N GLY A 62 -5.42 -6.93 2.41
CA GLY A 62 -5.85 -6.11 3.55
C GLY A 62 -4.94 -6.17 4.78
N LEU A 63 -3.69 -6.59 4.64
CA LEU A 63 -2.78 -6.81 5.76
C LEU A 63 -2.39 -5.50 6.49
N TYR A 64 -2.20 -4.42 5.74
CA TYR A 64 -1.97 -3.08 6.34
C TYR A 64 -3.25 -2.52 6.96
N LEU A 65 -4.41 -2.76 6.32
CA LEU A 65 -5.71 -2.37 6.88
C LEU A 65 -5.99 -3.08 8.21
N GLU A 66 -5.66 -4.37 8.32
CA GLU A 66 -5.77 -5.13 9.56
C GLU A 66 -4.98 -4.46 10.70
N ARG A 67 -3.70 -4.18 10.48
CA ARG A 67 -2.83 -3.51 11.44
C ARG A 67 -3.30 -2.11 11.80
N ALA A 68 -3.78 -1.36 10.82
CA ALA A 68 -4.36 -0.05 11.04
C ALA A 68 -5.61 -0.11 11.94
N LEU A 69 -6.47 -1.10 11.75
CA LEU A 69 -7.66 -1.29 12.58
C LEU A 69 -7.35 -1.80 13.99
N GLU A 70 -6.30 -2.60 14.17
CA GLU A 70 -5.81 -2.95 15.51
C GLU A 70 -5.34 -1.71 16.27
N ALA A 71 -4.66 -0.78 15.59
CA ALA A 71 -4.16 0.47 16.16
C ALA A 71 -5.25 1.54 16.39
N ALA A 72 -6.40 1.46 15.67
CA ALA A 72 -7.53 2.39 15.79
C ALA A 72 -8.83 1.61 16.11
N PRO A 73 -9.04 1.21 17.38
CA PRO A 73 -10.14 0.32 17.76
C PRO A 73 -11.55 0.90 17.56
N GLU A 74 -11.68 2.22 17.47
CA GLU A 74 -12.95 2.93 17.26
C GLU A 74 -13.34 3.06 15.78
N ARG A 75 -12.45 2.72 14.85
CA ARG A 75 -12.68 2.94 13.41
C ARG A 75 -13.12 1.67 12.70
N ILE A 76 -13.87 1.86 11.62
CA ILE A 76 -14.14 0.82 10.61
C ILE A 76 -13.12 0.93 9.47
N GLY A 77 -12.88 -0.17 8.74
CA GLY A 77 -11.97 -0.24 7.61
C GLY A 77 -12.69 -0.51 6.30
N ILE A 78 -12.22 0.11 5.23
CA ILE A 78 -12.70 -0.10 3.87
C ILE A 78 -11.50 -0.36 2.98
N ALA A 79 -11.38 -1.59 2.47
CA ALA A 79 -10.39 -1.96 1.46
C ALA A 79 -10.95 -1.70 0.06
N ILE A 80 -10.17 -1.09 -0.81
CA ILE A 80 -10.49 -0.90 -2.23
C ILE A 80 -9.37 -1.50 -3.05
N ASP A 81 -9.72 -2.44 -3.95
CA ASP A 81 -8.78 -3.11 -4.83
C ASP A 81 -9.47 -3.54 -6.12
N ASN A 82 -8.75 -3.53 -7.25
CA ASN A 82 -9.29 -3.99 -8.53
C ASN A 82 -9.29 -5.52 -8.67
N SER A 83 -8.51 -6.24 -7.84
CA SER A 83 -8.49 -7.70 -7.77
C SER A 83 -9.63 -8.24 -6.91
N LYS A 84 -10.51 -9.03 -7.52
CA LYS A 84 -11.54 -9.78 -6.77
C LYS A 84 -10.95 -10.77 -5.75
N PHE A 85 -9.74 -11.26 -6.00
CA PHE A 85 -9.05 -12.18 -5.10
C PHE A 85 -8.56 -11.43 -3.86
N ALA A 86 -7.94 -10.26 -4.06
CA ALA A 86 -7.53 -9.35 -3.01
C ALA A 86 -8.74 -8.92 -2.15
N ALA A 87 -9.78 -8.35 -2.77
CA ALA A 87 -10.96 -7.86 -2.06
C ALA A 87 -11.66 -8.95 -1.23
N ARG A 88 -11.68 -10.22 -1.68
CA ARG A 88 -12.23 -11.34 -0.90
C ARG A 88 -11.44 -11.63 0.37
N ARG A 89 -10.11 -11.45 0.33
CA ARG A 89 -9.24 -11.63 1.50
C ARG A 89 -9.38 -10.43 2.43
N ALA A 90 -9.26 -9.22 1.89
CA ALA A 90 -9.38 -7.98 2.64
C ALA A 90 -10.72 -7.85 3.39
N ALA A 91 -11.83 -8.34 2.83
CA ALA A 91 -13.13 -8.38 3.52
C ALA A 91 -13.16 -9.28 4.77
N ARG A 92 -12.11 -10.05 5.02
CA ARG A 92 -11.99 -11.00 6.15
C ARG A 92 -10.77 -10.72 7.02
N CYS A 93 -9.95 -9.72 6.68
CA CYS A 93 -8.73 -9.41 7.40
C CYS A 93 -9.02 -8.98 8.85
N HIS A 94 -10.16 -8.31 9.07
CA HIS A 94 -10.55 -7.85 10.39
C HIS A 94 -12.09 -7.78 10.54
N PRO A 95 -12.69 -8.03 11.74
CA PRO A 95 -14.16 -7.96 11.95
C PRO A 95 -14.80 -6.61 11.60
N ARG A 96 -14.04 -5.53 11.66
CA ARG A 96 -14.48 -4.17 11.32
C ARG A 96 -14.09 -3.75 9.89
N ALA A 97 -13.58 -4.67 9.06
CA ALA A 97 -13.21 -4.41 7.67
C ALA A 97 -14.33 -4.79 6.70
N GLY A 98 -14.51 -3.97 5.68
CA GLY A 98 -15.26 -4.30 4.47
C GLY A 98 -14.39 -4.11 3.24
N ALA A 99 -14.79 -4.69 2.08
CA ALA A 99 -14.04 -4.53 0.85
C ALA A 99 -14.94 -4.25 -0.37
N VAL A 100 -14.43 -3.45 -1.28
CA VAL A 100 -15.04 -3.09 -2.55
C VAL A 100 -14.07 -3.41 -3.68
N VAL A 101 -14.55 -4.05 -4.74
CA VAL A 101 -13.79 -4.22 -5.97
C VAL A 101 -14.03 -3.00 -6.84
N ALA A 102 -13.04 -2.13 -6.95
CA ALA A 102 -13.07 -0.92 -7.77
C ALA A 102 -11.65 -0.55 -8.24
N ASP A 103 -11.57 0.19 -9.34
CA ASP A 103 -10.30 0.77 -9.80
C ASP A 103 -10.11 2.13 -9.10
N ILE A 104 -8.93 2.34 -8.51
CA ILE A 104 -8.60 3.59 -7.82
C ILE A 104 -8.34 4.76 -8.77
N TRP A 105 -8.15 4.48 -10.07
CA TRP A 105 -8.07 5.51 -11.11
C TRP A 105 -9.44 6.09 -11.49
N ASP A 106 -10.52 5.35 -11.19
CA ASP A 106 -11.90 5.81 -11.36
C ASP A 106 -12.34 6.62 -10.13
N GLU A 107 -13.59 7.09 -10.14
CA GLU A 107 -14.22 7.69 -8.96
C GLU A 107 -14.28 6.67 -7.81
N ILE A 108 -13.67 7.02 -6.67
CA ILE A 108 -13.70 6.17 -5.47
C ILE A 108 -15.13 6.15 -4.92
N PRO A 109 -15.75 4.95 -4.73
CA PRO A 109 -17.15 4.82 -4.36
C PRO A 109 -17.42 5.14 -2.87
N LEU A 110 -16.87 6.24 -2.42
CA LEU A 110 -17.01 6.78 -1.08
C LEU A 110 -17.43 8.25 -1.12
N ARG A 111 -18.13 8.69 -0.09
CA ARG A 111 -18.54 10.09 0.04
C ARG A 111 -17.33 10.98 0.31
N SER A 112 -17.38 12.22 -0.15
CA SER A 112 -16.40 13.24 0.19
C SER A 112 -16.28 13.38 1.71
N GLY A 113 -15.04 13.50 2.22
CA GLY A 113 -14.76 13.68 3.63
C GLY A 113 -15.14 12.49 4.54
N SER A 114 -15.24 11.28 4.00
CA SER A 114 -15.66 10.10 4.78
C SER A 114 -14.51 9.27 5.35
N ALA A 115 -13.27 9.55 4.96
CA ALA A 115 -12.07 8.87 5.47
C ALA A 115 -11.31 9.76 6.45
N ALA A 116 -11.08 9.28 7.66
CA ALA A 116 -10.15 9.92 8.59
C ALA A 116 -8.69 9.58 8.26
N VAL A 117 -8.46 8.38 7.75
CA VAL A 117 -7.14 7.95 7.27
C VAL A 117 -7.31 7.26 5.91
N ILE A 118 -6.43 7.59 4.97
CA ILE A 118 -6.26 6.86 3.73
C ILE A 118 -4.86 6.25 3.73
N LEU A 119 -4.79 4.93 3.53
CA LEU A 119 -3.56 4.20 3.27
C LEU A 119 -3.41 4.00 1.76
N ASN A 120 -2.19 4.14 1.25
CA ASN A 120 -1.82 3.83 -0.13
C ASN A 120 -0.41 3.23 -0.13
N ALA A 121 -0.32 1.91 0.11
CA ALA A 121 0.94 1.21 0.22
C ALA A 121 1.27 0.44 -1.07
N PHE A 122 2.36 0.80 -1.74
CA PHE A 122 2.85 0.19 -2.99
C PHE A 122 1.80 0.15 -4.12
N ALA A 123 0.84 1.07 -4.08
CA ALA A 123 -0.30 1.12 -5.00
C ALA A 123 -0.26 2.38 -5.88
N PRO A 124 -0.96 2.40 -7.03
CA PRO A 124 -1.17 3.61 -7.81
C PRO A 124 -1.91 4.69 -7.00
N ARG A 125 -1.88 5.94 -7.46
CA ARG A 125 -2.43 7.10 -6.73
C ARG A 125 -3.32 7.93 -7.62
N ASN A 126 -4.49 8.25 -7.09
CA ASN A 126 -5.42 9.25 -7.63
C ASN A 126 -5.56 10.36 -6.58
N GLY A 127 -4.74 11.41 -6.71
CA GLY A 127 -4.65 12.46 -5.69
C GLY A 127 -5.94 13.28 -5.56
N GLU A 128 -6.65 13.54 -6.65
CA GLU A 128 -7.92 14.26 -6.65
C GLU A 128 -8.98 13.51 -5.83
N GLU A 129 -9.17 12.23 -6.10
CA GLU A 129 -10.12 11.40 -5.38
C GLU A 129 -9.69 11.14 -3.93
N THR A 130 -8.38 10.96 -3.70
CA THR A 130 -7.81 10.87 -2.34
C THR A 130 -8.14 12.13 -1.56
N GLN A 131 -7.91 13.31 -2.12
CA GLN A 131 -8.25 14.58 -1.49
C GLN A 131 -9.76 14.71 -1.26
N ARG A 132 -10.59 14.29 -2.22
CA ARG A 132 -12.05 14.36 -2.09
C ARG A 132 -12.55 13.50 -0.92
N VAL A 133 -12.09 12.26 -0.83
CA VAL A 133 -12.57 11.27 0.16
C VAL A 133 -12.01 11.54 1.55
N LEU A 134 -10.81 12.11 1.67
CA LEU A 134 -10.18 12.42 2.95
C LEU A 134 -10.95 13.53 3.69
N ALA A 135 -11.22 13.31 4.98
CA ALA A 135 -11.87 14.30 5.85
C ALA A 135 -10.93 15.50 6.14
N PRO A 136 -11.45 16.70 6.43
CA PRO A 136 -10.63 17.78 6.97
C PRO A 136 -9.90 17.33 8.25
N GLY A 137 -8.60 17.57 8.34
CA GLY A 137 -7.73 17.05 9.40
C GLY A 137 -7.37 15.59 9.26
N GLY A 138 -7.90 14.90 8.25
CA GLY A 138 -7.57 13.49 7.99
C GLY A 138 -6.17 13.30 7.42
N HIS A 139 -5.61 12.11 7.61
CA HIS A 139 -4.25 11.76 7.22
C HIS A 139 -4.22 10.85 6.00
N LEU A 140 -3.38 11.17 5.04
CA LEU A 140 -2.95 10.27 3.99
C LEU A 140 -1.60 9.64 4.38
N VAL A 141 -1.50 8.33 4.32
CA VAL A 141 -0.25 7.58 4.55
C VAL A 141 0.10 6.87 3.25
N VAL A 142 1.20 7.29 2.63
CA VAL A 142 1.72 6.70 1.39
C VAL A 142 2.99 5.91 1.70
N VAL A 143 3.09 4.69 1.18
CA VAL A 143 4.31 3.88 1.26
C VAL A 143 4.82 3.61 -0.15
N THR A 144 6.09 3.94 -0.36
CA THR A 144 6.80 3.62 -1.62
C THR A 144 8.09 2.86 -1.32
N PRO A 145 8.57 2.00 -2.24
CA PRO A 145 9.89 1.42 -2.07
C PRO A 145 10.96 2.52 -2.11
N GLY A 146 11.88 2.45 -1.16
CA GLY A 146 13.09 3.27 -1.14
C GLY A 146 14.13 2.82 -2.18
N PRO A 147 15.19 3.59 -2.42
CA PRO A 147 16.18 3.29 -3.44
C PRO A 147 16.92 1.96 -3.21
N GLU A 148 17.10 1.59 -1.94
CA GLU A 148 17.81 0.38 -1.54
C GLU A 148 16.88 -0.86 -1.39
N HIS A 149 15.58 -0.71 -1.73
CA HIS A 149 14.60 -1.77 -1.51
C HIS A 149 14.87 -3.00 -2.35
N LEU A 150 15.18 -4.12 -1.69
CA LEU A 150 15.45 -5.44 -2.28
C LEU A 150 16.57 -5.42 -3.34
N LYS A 151 17.52 -4.48 -3.24
CA LYS A 151 18.58 -4.28 -4.23
C LYS A 151 19.40 -5.53 -4.51
N GLU A 152 19.57 -6.39 -3.50
CA GLU A 152 20.34 -7.63 -3.62
C GLU A 152 19.65 -8.68 -4.49
N LEU A 153 18.35 -8.49 -4.78
CA LEU A 153 17.54 -9.38 -5.61
C LEU A 153 17.36 -8.86 -7.04
N ILE A 154 17.61 -7.57 -7.30
CA ILE A 154 17.29 -6.93 -8.59
C ILE A 154 18.05 -7.60 -9.73
N GLU A 155 19.36 -7.61 -9.67
CA GLU A 155 20.22 -8.17 -10.75
C GLU A 155 20.12 -9.69 -10.82
N PRO A 156 20.28 -10.46 -9.71
CA PRO A 156 20.25 -11.92 -9.78
C PRO A 156 18.92 -12.51 -10.25
N LEU A 157 17.81 -11.84 -9.98
CA LEU A 157 16.46 -12.31 -10.30
C LEU A 157 15.77 -11.48 -11.37
N SER A 158 16.51 -10.61 -12.08
CA SER A 158 15.98 -9.76 -13.16
C SER A 158 14.73 -8.96 -12.75
N MET A 159 14.71 -8.46 -11.51
CA MET A 159 13.59 -7.69 -10.99
C MET A 159 13.57 -6.26 -11.56
N ILE A 160 12.41 -5.64 -11.52
CA ILE A 160 12.25 -4.22 -11.87
C ILE A 160 12.95 -3.37 -10.82
N SER A 161 13.87 -2.50 -11.26
CA SER A 161 14.54 -1.55 -10.37
C SER A 161 13.59 -0.46 -9.86
N VAL A 162 13.95 0.10 -8.72
CA VAL A 162 13.22 1.24 -8.15
C VAL A 162 13.50 2.50 -8.98
N ASP A 163 12.45 3.19 -9.42
CA ASP A 163 12.55 4.44 -10.17
C ASP A 163 13.03 5.57 -9.26
N VAL A 164 14.03 6.36 -9.71
CA VAL A 164 14.63 7.45 -8.94
C VAL A 164 13.73 8.69 -8.86
N ASP A 165 12.83 8.91 -9.81
CA ASP A 165 11.97 10.12 -9.88
C ASP A 165 10.66 10.01 -9.08
N LYS A 166 10.62 9.09 -8.09
CA LYS A 166 9.38 8.79 -7.35
C LYS A 166 8.90 9.93 -6.47
N GLU A 167 9.80 10.70 -5.91
CA GLU A 167 9.45 11.79 -4.99
C GLU A 167 8.76 12.93 -5.75
N GLU A 168 9.28 13.33 -6.89
CA GLU A 168 8.67 14.34 -7.75
C GLU A 168 7.30 13.90 -8.24
N ARG A 169 7.19 12.66 -8.74
CA ARG A 169 5.89 12.07 -9.15
C ARG A 169 4.90 11.93 -8.00
N LEU A 170 5.38 11.69 -6.76
CA LEU A 170 4.52 11.68 -5.59
C LEU A 170 3.92 13.06 -5.33
N HIS A 171 4.76 14.10 -5.37
CA HIS A 171 4.31 15.48 -5.19
C HIS A 171 3.28 15.89 -6.26
N GLU A 172 3.56 15.60 -7.55
CA GLU A 172 2.62 15.86 -8.64
C GLU A 172 1.29 15.12 -8.46
N ALA A 173 1.35 13.83 -8.11
CA ALA A 173 0.16 13.00 -7.94
C ALA A 173 -0.71 13.41 -6.75
N LEU A 174 -0.13 13.97 -5.69
CA LEU A 174 -0.83 14.40 -4.48
C LEU A 174 -1.39 15.83 -4.57
N GLY A 175 -0.88 16.66 -5.49
CA GLY A 175 -1.33 18.04 -5.64
C GLY A 175 -1.28 18.82 -4.31
N PRO A 176 -2.38 19.46 -3.86
CA PRO A 176 -2.37 20.27 -2.62
C PRO A 176 -2.00 19.50 -1.36
N LEU A 177 -2.21 18.18 -1.29
CA LEU A 177 -1.80 17.37 -0.14
C LEU A 177 -0.28 17.32 0.04
N ALA A 178 0.48 17.47 -1.05
CA ALA A 178 1.94 17.48 -1.01
C ALA A 178 2.52 18.63 -0.16
N ASN A 179 1.79 19.74 0.03
CA ASN A 179 2.23 20.88 0.83
C ASN A 179 2.42 20.54 2.32
N SER A 180 1.80 19.47 2.81
CA SER A 180 1.91 19.02 4.20
C SER A 180 2.66 17.68 4.32
N LEU A 181 3.42 17.28 3.29
CA LEU A 181 4.06 15.98 3.23
C LEU A 181 5.25 15.91 4.20
N GLU A 182 5.15 15.01 5.17
CA GLU A 182 6.23 14.61 6.06
C GLU A 182 6.71 13.23 5.62
N THR A 183 8.01 13.09 5.36
CA THR A 183 8.58 11.86 4.80
C THR A 183 9.64 11.28 5.73
N SER A 184 9.62 9.97 5.91
CA SER A 184 10.64 9.22 6.65
C SER A 184 11.05 7.97 5.89
N THR A 185 12.33 7.61 5.98
CA THR A 185 12.85 6.35 5.44
C THR A 185 12.90 5.31 6.55
N LEU A 186 12.40 4.11 6.26
CA LEU A 186 12.45 2.96 7.15
C LEU A 186 13.24 1.85 6.46
N GLU A 187 14.33 1.39 7.10
CA GLU A 187 15.18 0.34 6.56
C GLU A 187 15.41 -0.76 7.58
N TRP A 188 15.36 -2.01 7.13
CA TRP A 188 15.69 -3.17 7.94
C TRP A 188 16.31 -4.28 7.09
N ASN A 189 17.04 -5.18 7.74
CA ASN A 189 17.68 -6.30 7.08
C ASN A 189 16.83 -7.58 7.27
N LEU A 190 16.62 -8.29 6.18
CA LEU A 190 15.95 -9.57 6.13
C LEU A 190 17.01 -10.68 5.95
N LYS A 191 16.84 -11.79 6.66
CA LYS A 191 17.60 -13.03 6.44
C LYS A 191 16.65 -14.07 5.86
N LEU A 192 16.70 -14.26 4.57
CA LEU A 192 15.69 -14.97 3.79
C LEU A 192 16.12 -16.37 3.41
N ARG A 193 15.23 -17.32 3.60
CA ARG A 193 15.28 -18.65 3.00
C ARG A 193 14.89 -18.57 1.51
N ARG A 194 15.22 -19.61 0.74
CA ARG A 194 14.86 -19.68 -0.69
C ARG A 194 13.38 -19.43 -0.95
N THR A 195 12.50 -20.04 -0.15
CA THR A 195 11.04 -19.89 -0.30
C THR A 195 10.57 -18.44 -0.05
N GLU A 196 11.15 -17.76 0.91
CA GLU A 196 10.83 -16.36 1.22
C GLU A 196 11.30 -15.41 0.13
N VAL A 197 12.48 -15.67 -0.47
CA VAL A 197 12.94 -14.93 -1.65
C VAL A 197 11.97 -15.12 -2.82
N ALA A 198 11.54 -16.36 -3.08
CA ALA A 198 10.58 -16.64 -4.13
C ALA A 198 9.25 -15.90 -3.90
N ASP A 199 8.71 -15.93 -2.68
CA ASP A 199 7.46 -15.25 -2.33
C ASP A 199 7.57 -13.71 -2.44
N LEU A 200 8.70 -13.12 -2.03
CA LEU A 200 8.95 -11.67 -2.18
C LEU A 200 8.91 -11.23 -3.64
N VAL A 201 9.48 -12.03 -4.54
CA VAL A 201 9.46 -11.73 -5.98
C VAL A 201 8.06 -11.95 -6.57
N LEU A 202 7.41 -13.06 -6.22
CA LEU A 202 6.08 -13.43 -6.72
C LEU A 202 4.98 -12.49 -6.26
N MET A 203 5.10 -11.86 -5.11
CA MET A 203 4.11 -10.87 -4.64
C MET A 203 4.20 -9.51 -5.33
N GLY A 204 5.29 -9.26 -6.08
CA GLY A 204 5.59 -7.96 -6.68
C GLY A 204 5.30 -7.89 -8.18
N PRO A 205 5.47 -6.70 -8.78
CA PRO A 205 5.16 -6.46 -10.19
C PRO A 205 6.09 -7.21 -11.16
N SER A 206 7.22 -7.72 -10.68
CA SER A 206 8.16 -8.53 -11.48
C SER A 206 7.59 -9.92 -11.82
N ALA A 207 6.67 -10.46 -11.02
CA ALA A 207 6.12 -11.81 -11.19
C ALA A 207 5.56 -12.09 -12.59
N GLY A 208 4.86 -11.11 -13.18
CA GLY A 208 4.26 -11.26 -14.51
C GLY A 208 5.23 -11.26 -15.70
N ARG A 209 6.53 -11.06 -15.46
CA ARG A 209 7.58 -10.98 -16.48
C ARG A 209 8.59 -12.13 -16.40
N LEU A 210 8.51 -12.97 -15.37
CA LEU A 210 9.47 -14.02 -15.11
C LEU A 210 9.13 -15.28 -15.92
N ASP A 211 10.11 -15.83 -16.62
CA ASP A 211 10.05 -17.22 -17.04
C ASP A 211 10.28 -18.14 -15.84
N ALA A 212 9.37 -19.10 -15.63
CA ALA A 212 9.39 -19.94 -14.44
C ALA A 212 10.68 -20.78 -14.32
N SER A 213 11.22 -21.27 -15.45
CA SER A 213 12.42 -22.11 -15.45
C SER A 213 13.70 -21.31 -15.22
N GLU A 214 13.76 -20.10 -15.78
CA GLU A 214 14.86 -19.15 -15.55
C GLU A 214 14.87 -18.67 -14.12
N PHE A 215 13.70 -18.36 -13.56
CA PHE A 215 13.53 -17.95 -12.18
C PHE A 215 13.98 -19.03 -11.18
N GLU A 216 13.53 -20.27 -11.36
CA GLU A 216 13.95 -21.38 -10.51
C GLU A 216 15.49 -21.59 -10.58
N SER A 217 16.05 -21.57 -11.78
CA SER A 217 17.50 -21.67 -11.98
C SER A 217 18.28 -20.51 -11.35
N ALA A 218 17.70 -19.31 -11.33
CA ALA A 218 18.30 -18.14 -10.68
C ALA A 218 18.26 -18.28 -9.15
N LEU A 219 17.15 -18.74 -8.57
CA LEU A 219 17.04 -19.05 -7.15
C LEU A 219 18.05 -20.11 -6.69
N GLU A 220 18.33 -21.14 -7.50
CA GLU A 220 19.30 -22.18 -7.17
C GLU A 220 20.76 -21.67 -7.12
N ARG A 221 21.07 -20.59 -7.84
CA ARG A 221 22.41 -19.99 -7.84
C ARG A 221 22.70 -19.14 -6.61
N LEU A 222 21.67 -18.75 -5.84
CA LEU A 222 21.83 -17.94 -4.64
C LEU A 222 22.24 -18.79 -3.43
N SER A 223 23.01 -18.20 -2.52
CA SER A 223 23.39 -18.81 -1.23
C SER A 223 22.42 -18.39 -0.14
N TYR A 224 21.94 -19.34 0.65
CA TYR A 224 20.96 -19.10 1.70
C TYR A 224 21.52 -19.42 3.11
N PRO A 225 21.07 -18.70 4.19
CA PRO A 225 20.14 -17.59 4.15
C PRO A 225 20.73 -16.34 3.46
N LEU A 226 19.94 -15.70 2.61
CA LEU A 226 20.34 -14.48 1.90
C LEU A 226 20.01 -13.24 2.74
N SER A 227 20.98 -12.34 2.91
CA SER A 227 20.71 -11.03 3.51
C SER A 227 20.19 -10.06 2.46
N VAL A 228 19.03 -9.47 2.71
CA VAL A 228 18.35 -8.56 1.79
C VAL A 228 17.91 -7.31 2.54
N THR A 229 18.13 -6.14 1.93
CA THR A 229 17.71 -4.86 2.48
C THR A 229 16.26 -4.58 2.11
N ALA A 230 15.40 -4.42 3.11
CA ALA A 230 14.09 -3.82 2.92
C ALA A 230 14.20 -2.33 3.23
N SER A 231 13.86 -1.48 2.27
CA SER A 231 13.92 -0.02 2.40
C SER A 231 12.63 0.56 1.85
N VAL A 232 11.90 1.35 2.64
CA VAL A 232 10.66 2.00 2.22
C VAL A 232 10.66 3.45 2.67
N ILE A 233 9.95 4.27 1.91
CA ILE A 233 9.65 5.65 2.25
C ILE A 233 8.21 5.71 2.70
N VAL A 234 7.98 6.16 3.93
CA VAL A 234 6.67 6.42 4.50
C VAL A 234 6.44 7.93 4.49
N SER A 235 5.44 8.36 3.76
CA SER A 235 5.07 9.76 3.61
C SER A 235 3.67 9.98 4.16
N THR A 236 3.52 10.95 5.06
CA THR A 236 2.23 11.33 5.67
C THR A 236 1.87 12.75 5.28
N ALA A 237 0.64 12.95 4.82
CA ALA A 237 0.09 14.28 4.53
C ALA A 237 -1.22 14.49 5.28
N VAL A 238 -1.47 15.74 5.70
CA VAL A 238 -2.70 16.12 6.41
C VAL A 238 -3.55 17.00 5.51
N LYS A 239 -4.84 16.66 5.35
CA LYS A 239 -5.77 17.53 4.65
C LYS A 239 -6.12 18.74 5.51
N THR A 240 -5.62 19.92 5.13
CA THR A 240 -5.97 21.16 5.79
C THR A 240 -7.48 21.44 5.68
N SER A 241 -8.08 21.98 6.75
CA SER A 241 -9.43 22.52 6.67
C SER A 241 -9.41 23.71 5.71
N THR A 242 -10.18 23.64 4.62
CA THR A 242 -10.45 24.85 3.83
C THR A 242 -11.21 25.80 4.74
N SER A 243 -10.55 26.84 5.25
CA SER A 243 -11.28 27.97 5.83
C SER A 243 -12.11 28.56 4.67
N GLU A 244 -13.42 28.44 4.77
CA GLU A 244 -14.31 29.24 3.94
C GLU A 244 -13.91 30.70 4.18
N SER A 245 -13.26 31.30 3.19
CA SER A 245 -13.10 32.75 3.13
C SER A 245 -14.51 33.32 2.95
N ASN A 246 -15.15 33.64 4.07
CA ASN A 246 -16.32 34.49 4.10
C ASN A 246 -15.92 35.85 3.48
N HIS A 247 -16.19 35.99 2.19
CA HIS A 247 -16.31 37.28 1.58
C HIS A 247 -17.72 37.80 1.90
N SER A 248 -17.77 38.63 2.95
CA SER A 248 -18.89 39.55 3.23
C SER A 248 -18.88 40.66 2.24
#